data_d85ff07fe021e86c7b77a0aa29a2a172
#
_entry.id   d85ff07fe021e86c7b77a0aa29a2a172
#
_cell.length_a   1.000
_cell.length_b   1.000
_cell.length_c   1.000
_cell.angle_alpha   90.00
_cell.angle_beta   90.00
_cell.angle_gamma   90.00
#
_symmetry.space_group_name_H-M   'P 1'
#
loop_
_entity.id
_entity.type
_entity.pdbx_description
1 polymer ?
#
loop_
_entity_poly.entity_id
_entity_poly.type
_entity_poly.pdbx_seq_one_letter_code
_entity_poly.pdbx_strand_id
1 'polypeptide(L)'
;MNSFEKNRLFNPSFTHENRLPARASIVPALHSGVFFRNKEESELITNLNGDYKFCYRETDDLIDFEKTDYNDGEWNILTVPSMWQYHVYSLPVYPNVEYPIPFDPPYVGNYNPVGYYRRTFTAKKGGRKILYFGGVDSAFFA
;
A
#
# COMPACT_ATOMS: atom_id res chain seq x y z
N MET A 1 8.28 -12.29 5.72
CA MET A 1 7.26 -12.06 6.79
C MET A 1 7.53 -12.97 7.97
N ASN A 2 7.55 -12.46 9.17
CA ASN A 2 7.77 -13.27 10.36
C ASN A 2 6.51 -14.07 10.76
N SER A 3 6.64 -15.04 11.67
CA SER A 3 5.51 -15.90 12.08
C SER A 3 4.35 -15.14 12.73
N PHE A 4 4.63 -13.99 13.35
CA PHE A 4 3.63 -13.14 13.97
C PHE A 4 2.76 -12.43 12.91
N GLU A 5 3.36 -11.97 11.83
CA GLU A 5 2.65 -11.34 10.72
C GLU A 5 1.80 -12.34 9.94
N LYS A 6 2.32 -13.56 9.71
CA LYS A 6 1.53 -14.64 9.07
C LYS A 6 0.27 -14.98 9.88
N ASN A 7 0.38 -15.06 11.21
CA ASN A 7 -0.78 -15.32 12.07
C ASN A 7 -1.85 -14.21 11.99
N ARG A 8 -1.45 -12.98 11.70
CA ARG A 8 -2.40 -11.87 11.49
C ARG A 8 -3.12 -11.99 10.17
N LEU A 9 -2.41 -12.32 9.08
CA LEU A 9 -3.00 -12.52 7.75
C LEU A 9 -4.09 -13.59 7.74
N PHE A 10 -3.90 -14.68 8.47
CA PHE A 10 -4.86 -15.78 8.53
C PHE A 10 -5.92 -15.63 9.63
N ASN A 11 -5.99 -14.48 10.26
CA ASN A 11 -7.00 -14.18 11.27
C ASN A 11 -8.08 -13.24 10.71
N PRO A 12 -9.26 -13.73 10.33
CA PRO A 12 -10.31 -12.89 9.75
C PRO A 12 -10.87 -11.84 10.71
N SER A 13 -10.63 -11.97 12.01
CA SER A 13 -10.98 -10.96 13.00
C SER A 13 -9.98 -9.79 13.05
N PHE A 14 -8.80 -9.94 12.45
CA PHE A 14 -7.78 -8.92 12.39
C PHE A 14 -7.88 -8.15 11.08
N THR A 15 -8.57 -7.03 11.09
CA THR A 15 -8.85 -6.26 9.87
C THR A 15 -7.93 -5.06 9.68
N HIS A 16 -7.28 -4.58 10.73
CA HIS A 16 -6.36 -3.44 10.65
C HIS A 16 -5.54 -3.27 11.93
N GLU A 17 -4.41 -2.60 11.79
CA GLU A 17 -3.57 -2.13 12.88
C GLU A 17 -3.03 -0.73 12.57
N ASN A 18 -2.79 0.07 13.60
CA ASN A 18 -2.26 1.44 13.49
C ASN A 18 -3.04 2.37 12.55
N ARG A 19 -4.25 1.99 12.16
CA ARG A 19 -5.13 2.80 11.31
C ARG A 19 -6.02 3.69 12.15
N LEU A 20 -6.12 4.96 11.78
CA LEU A 20 -7.09 5.87 12.36
C LEU A 20 -8.53 5.47 11.98
N PRO A 21 -9.53 5.81 12.80
CA PRO A 21 -10.93 5.60 12.43
C PRO A 21 -11.25 6.20 11.07
N ALA A 22 -12.15 5.54 10.34
CA ALA A 22 -12.64 6.05 9.06
C ALA A 22 -13.29 7.43 9.25
N ARG A 23 -13.03 8.33 8.32
CA ARG A 23 -13.55 9.70 8.33
C ARG A 23 -13.74 10.22 6.92
N ALA A 24 -14.55 11.27 6.78
CA ALA A 24 -14.63 12.00 5.53
C ALA A 24 -13.27 12.62 5.15
N SER A 25 -13.06 12.89 3.88
CA SER A 25 -11.87 13.58 3.40
C SER A 25 -11.81 14.97 3.99
N ILE A 26 -10.68 15.32 4.59
CA ILE A 26 -10.41 16.63 5.18
C ILE A 26 -9.10 17.13 4.60
N VAL A 27 -9.09 18.37 4.17
CA VAL A 27 -7.88 19.08 3.76
C VAL A 27 -7.41 19.94 4.94
N PRO A 28 -6.25 19.63 5.52
CA PRO A 28 -5.73 20.42 6.61
C PRO A 28 -5.27 21.80 6.13
N ALA A 29 -5.48 22.82 6.94
CA ALA A 29 -5.05 24.19 6.70
C ALA A 29 -4.31 24.75 7.90
N LEU A 30 -3.37 25.69 7.69
CA LEU A 30 -2.65 26.36 8.75
C LEU A 30 -3.54 27.39 9.49
N HIS A 31 -4.52 27.94 8.80
CA HIS A 31 -5.40 28.99 9.32
C HIS A 31 -6.87 28.70 9.00
N SER A 32 -7.78 29.19 9.83
CA SER A 32 -9.22 29.15 9.55
C SER A 32 -9.59 30.06 8.38
N GLY A 33 -10.64 29.69 7.66
CA GLY A 33 -11.14 30.48 6.52
C GLY A 33 -10.37 30.27 5.20
N VAL A 34 -9.42 29.35 5.16
CA VAL A 34 -8.75 28.96 3.89
C VAL A 34 -9.58 27.91 3.18
N PHE A 35 -9.83 28.14 1.90
CA PHE A 35 -10.50 27.20 1.01
C PHE A 35 -9.55 26.77 -0.09
N PHE A 36 -9.45 25.46 -0.32
CA PHE A 36 -8.66 24.88 -1.38
C PHE A 36 -9.59 24.37 -2.50
N ARG A 37 -9.20 24.55 -3.74
CA ARG A 37 -9.85 23.91 -4.89
C ARG A 37 -9.43 22.46 -4.98
N ASN A 38 -8.14 22.21 -4.74
CA ASN A 38 -7.53 20.90 -4.71
C ASN A 38 -6.80 20.69 -3.40
N LYS A 39 -6.77 19.46 -2.91
CA LYS A 39 -6.08 19.13 -1.65
C LYS A 39 -4.56 19.39 -1.71
N GLU A 40 -3.98 19.32 -2.88
CA GLU A 40 -2.54 19.53 -3.13
C GLU A 40 -2.13 21.00 -2.93
N GLU A 41 -3.06 21.94 -2.89
CA GLU A 41 -2.79 23.34 -2.60
C GLU A 41 -2.44 23.57 -1.11
N SER A 42 -2.73 22.60 -0.25
CA SER A 42 -2.40 22.69 1.17
C SER A 42 -0.91 22.43 1.42
N GLU A 43 -0.24 23.37 2.09
CA GLU A 43 1.15 23.23 2.54
C GLU A 43 1.38 22.06 3.52
N LEU A 44 0.31 21.55 4.11
CA LEU A 44 0.34 20.44 5.06
C LEU A 44 0.21 19.08 4.39
N ILE A 45 -0.01 19.06 3.09
CA ILE A 45 -0.11 17.83 2.30
C ILE A 45 1.17 17.67 1.46
N THR A 46 1.74 16.49 1.50
CA THR A 46 2.77 16.05 0.57
C THR A 46 2.19 14.94 -0.29
N ASN A 47 2.08 15.18 -1.59
CA ASN A 47 1.61 14.18 -2.53
C ASN A 47 2.73 13.15 -2.78
N LEU A 48 2.45 11.88 -2.52
CA LEU A 48 3.36 10.77 -2.74
C LEU A 48 3.04 9.97 -4.02
N ASN A 49 2.12 10.43 -4.87
CA ASN A 49 1.94 9.84 -6.18
C ASN A 49 3.20 10.01 -7.05
N GLY A 50 3.37 9.12 -8.00
CA GLY A 50 4.53 9.13 -8.91
C GLY A 50 5.30 7.82 -8.85
N ASP A 51 6.56 7.85 -9.22
CA ASP A 51 7.36 6.65 -9.42
C ASP A 51 7.83 6.01 -8.11
N TYR A 52 7.64 4.71 -8.05
CA TYR A 52 8.09 3.83 -6.97
C TYR A 52 9.02 2.75 -7.52
N LYS A 53 9.97 2.34 -6.73
CA LYS A 53 10.63 1.05 -6.92
C LYS A 53 9.62 -0.04 -6.66
N PHE A 54 9.50 -0.99 -7.59
CA PHE A 54 8.48 -2.03 -7.55
C PHE A 54 9.06 -3.41 -7.83
N CYS A 55 8.70 -4.37 -7.00
CA CYS A 55 9.02 -5.77 -7.19
C CYS A 55 7.77 -6.63 -7.04
N TYR A 56 7.45 -7.39 -8.06
CA TYR A 56 6.36 -8.37 -8.03
C TYR A 56 6.88 -9.75 -7.66
N ARG A 57 6.15 -10.45 -6.81
CA ARG A 57 6.38 -11.85 -6.48
C ARG A 57 5.08 -12.64 -6.50
N GLU A 58 5.14 -13.91 -6.87
CA GLU A 58 3.99 -14.82 -6.80
C GLU A 58 3.69 -15.29 -5.39
N THR A 59 4.64 -15.13 -4.50
CA THR A 59 4.55 -15.44 -3.07
C THR A 59 5.27 -14.36 -2.26
N ASP A 60 4.90 -14.23 -0.98
CA ASP A 60 5.58 -13.32 -0.05
C ASP A 60 6.89 -13.96 0.46
N ASP A 61 7.94 -13.77 -0.31
CA ASP A 61 9.26 -14.37 -0.07
C ASP A 61 10.40 -13.36 0.19
N LEU A 62 10.15 -12.06 0.05
CA LEU A 62 11.17 -11.05 0.35
C LEU A 62 11.31 -10.82 1.84
N ILE A 63 12.55 -10.85 2.28
CA ILE A 63 12.95 -10.62 3.67
C ILE A 63 13.67 -9.28 3.75
N ASP A 64 13.41 -8.54 4.83
CA ASP A 64 14.12 -7.30 5.17
C ASP A 64 14.02 -6.18 4.10
N PHE A 65 13.06 -6.25 3.18
CA PHE A 65 12.91 -5.26 2.13
C PHE A 65 12.55 -3.86 2.67
N GLU A 66 12.04 -3.78 3.87
CA GLU A 66 11.72 -2.55 4.60
C GLU A 66 12.97 -1.83 5.14
N LYS A 67 14.11 -2.49 5.20
CA LYS A 67 15.36 -1.87 5.68
C LYS A 67 15.83 -0.78 4.74
N THR A 68 16.36 0.29 5.30
CA THR A 68 16.82 1.46 4.54
C THR A 68 18.04 1.16 3.66
N ASP A 69 18.82 0.16 4.01
CA ASP A 69 20.01 -0.31 3.29
C ASP A 69 19.75 -1.49 2.35
N TYR A 70 18.48 -1.90 2.20
CA TYR A 70 18.11 -2.95 1.28
C TYR A 70 18.46 -2.59 -0.16
N ASN A 71 19.11 -3.50 -0.89
CA ASN A 71 19.46 -3.28 -2.28
C ASN A 71 18.26 -3.51 -3.20
N ASP A 72 17.64 -2.43 -3.64
CA ASP A 72 16.55 -2.40 -4.60
C ASP A 72 16.97 -1.96 -6.01
N GLY A 73 18.25 -2.06 -6.32
CA GLY A 73 18.82 -1.58 -7.58
C GLY A 73 18.21 -2.23 -8.82
N GLU A 74 17.80 -3.48 -8.73
CA GLU A 74 17.20 -4.25 -9.82
C GLU A 74 15.66 -4.16 -9.86
N TRP A 75 15.04 -3.42 -8.94
CA TRP A 75 13.60 -3.26 -8.94
C TRP A 75 13.13 -2.40 -10.11
N ASN A 76 11.99 -2.75 -10.66
CA ASN A 76 11.36 -1.96 -11.71
C ASN A 76 10.84 -0.62 -11.18
N ILE A 77 10.44 0.25 -12.07
CA ILE A 77 9.70 1.47 -11.73
C ILE A 77 8.23 1.26 -12.07
N LEU A 78 7.36 1.58 -11.14
CA LEU A 78 5.92 1.59 -11.32
C LEU A 78 5.35 2.93 -10.84
N THR A 79 4.64 3.61 -11.73
CA THR A 79 3.99 4.89 -11.37
C THR A 79 2.70 4.62 -10.59
N VAL A 80 2.55 5.28 -9.46
CA VAL A 80 1.36 5.19 -8.59
C VAL A 80 0.57 6.52 -8.70
N PRO A 81 -0.75 6.51 -8.83
CA PRO A 81 -1.64 5.34 -8.80
C PRO A 81 -1.65 4.56 -10.12
N SER A 82 -1.56 3.26 -10.03
CA SER A 82 -1.82 2.33 -11.12
C SER A 82 -2.04 0.92 -10.57
N MET A 83 -2.43 0.00 -11.45
CA MET A 83 -2.57 -1.41 -11.11
C MET A 83 -1.47 -2.21 -11.83
N TRP A 84 -0.80 -3.10 -11.12
CA TRP A 84 0.28 -3.89 -11.70
C TRP A 84 -0.16 -4.80 -12.85
N GLN A 85 -1.47 -5.16 -12.92
CA GLN A 85 -2.04 -5.92 -14.02
C GLN A 85 -1.94 -5.19 -15.36
N TYR A 86 -2.02 -3.85 -15.37
CA TYR A 86 -1.81 -3.04 -16.57
C TYR A 86 -0.35 -3.06 -17.05
N HIS A 87 0.57 -3.45 -16.18
CA HIS A 87 1.99 -3.58 -16.48
C HIS A 87 2.41 -5.04 -16.69
N VAL A 88 1.46 -5.92 -16.98
CA VAL A 88 1.61 -7.34 -17.30
C VAL A 88 2.31 -8.19 -16.22
N TYR A 89 2.31 -7.75 -14.97
CA TYR A 89 2.87 -8.55 -13.87
C TYR A 89 1.96 -9.71 -13.46
N SER A 90 0.66 -9.61 -13.68
CA SER A 90 -0.29 -10.71 -13.52
C SER A 90 -1.49 -10.51 -14.44
N LEU A 91 -2.28 -11.56 -14.64
CA LEU A 91 -3.53 -11.46 -15.40
C LEU A 91 -4.61 -10.78 -14.55
N PRO A 92 -5.48 -9.96 -15.17
CA PRO A 92 -6.69 -9.49 -14.52
C PRO A 92 -7.58 -10.67 -14.14
N VAL A 93 -8.10 -10.65 -12.92
CA VAL A 93 -9.01 -11.69 -12.43
C VAL A 93 -10.40 -11.10 -12.22
N TYR A 94 -11.43 -11.81 -12.64
CA TYR A 94 -12.84 -11.48 -12.43
C TYR A 94 -13.45 -12.37 -11.33
N PRO A 95 -13.36 -11.96 -10.04
CA PRO A 95 -13.84 -12.79 -8.93
C PRO A 95 -15.33 -13.05 -8.90
N ASN A 96 -16.12 -12.31 -9.68
CA ASN A 96 -17.57 -12.47 -9.80
C ASN A 96 -17.98 -13.65 -10.73
N VAL A 97 -17.03 -14.19 -11.50
CA VAL A 97 -17.28 -15.32 -12.40
C VAL A 97 -16.63 -16.59 -11.84
N GLU A 98 -15.37 -16.48 -11.45
CA GLU A 98 -14.61 -17.59 -10.88
C GLU A 98 -13.70 -17.07 -9.78
N TYR A 99 -13.69 -17.73 -8.63
CA TYR A 99 -12.82 -17.36 -7.54
C TYR A 99 -11.39 -17.88 -7.81
N PRO A 100 -10.39 -16.99 -7.87
CA PRO A 100 -9.06 -17.34 -8.38
C PRO A 100 -8.20 -18.17 -7.44
N ILE A 101 -8.65 -18.33 -6.19
CA ILE A 101 -7.91 -19.00 -5.12
C ILE A 101 -8.75 -20.18 -4.63
N PRO A 102 -8.17 -21.35 -4.31
CA PRO A 102 -8.90 -22.45 -3.68
C PRO A 102 -9.66 -21.98 -2.45
N PHE A 103 -10.93 -22.38 -2.36
CA PHE A 103 -11.80 -21.94 -1.25
C PHE A 103 -11.46 -22.71 0.02
N ASP A 104 -10.54 -22.19 0.80
CA ASP A 104 -10.08 -22.73 2.09
C ASP A 104 -9.82 -21.61 3.11
N PRO A 105 -10.83 -20.80 3.48
CA PRO A 105 -10.64 -19.71 4.42
C PRO A 105 -10.16 -20.20 5.80
N PRO A 106 -9.23 -19.49 6.44
CA PRO A 106 -8.62 -18.21 6.08
C PRO A 106 -7.33 -18.32 5.24
N TYR A 107 -7.06 -19.47 4.68
CA TYR A 107 -5.78 -19.75 3.99
C TYR A 107 -5.87 -19.38 2.51
N VAL A 108 -4.79 -18.83 1.97
CA VAL A 108 -4.69 -18.39 0.55
C VAL A 108 -3.82 -19.30 -0.30
N GLY A 109 -3.42 -20.47 0.18
CA GLY A 109 -2.57 -21.39 -0.59
C GLY A 109 -1.17 -20.84 -0.90
N ASN A 110 -0.49 -21.47 -1.87
CA ASN A 110 0.88 -21.12 -2.21
C ASN A 110 0.98 -19.96 -3.20
N TYR A 111 -0.03 -19.74 -4.04
CA TYR A 111 -0.09 -18.63 -4.97
C TYR A 111 -0.79 -17.46 -4.31
N ASN A 112 -0.02 -16.50 -3.85
CA ASN A 112 -0.50 -15.28 -3.21
C ASN A 112 0.35 -14.10 -3.68
N PRO A 113 0.05 -13.54 -4.85
CA PRO A 113 0.85 -12.49 -5.46
C PRO A 113 0.99 -11.26 -4.56
N VAL A 114 2.21 -10.77 -4.46
CA VAL A 114 2.55 -9.61 -3.65
C VAL A 114 3.32 -8.59 -4.47
N GLY A 115 2.93 -7.32 -4.37
CA GLY A 115 3.66 -6.20 -4.91
C GLY A 115 4.37 -5.44 -3.79
N TYR A 116 5.69 -5.35 -3.88
CA TYR A 116 6.50 -4.58 -2.95
C TYR A 116 6.80 -3.22 -3.56
N TYR A 117 6.50 -2.16 -2.82
CA TYR A 117 6.68 -0.78 -3.24
C TYR A 117 7.64 -0.08 -2.31
N ARG A 118 8.64 0.60 -2.86
CA ARG A 118 9.56 1.43 -2.08
C ARG A 118 9.68 2.82 -2.69
N ARG A 119 9.64 3.83 -1.84
CA ARG A 119 9.87 5.20 -2.22
C ARG A 119 10.52 5.97 -1.09
N THR A 120 11.50 6.79 -1.42
CA THR A 120 12.11 7.73 -0.49
C THR A 120 11.49 9.12 -0.68
N PHE A 121 11.16 9.77 0.42
CA PHE A 121 10.67 11.14 0.41
C PHE A 121 11.17 11.91 1.62
N THR A 122 11.17 13.23 1.52
CA THR A 122 11.57 14.11 2.62
C THR A 122 10.32 14.63 3.34
N ALA A 123 10.22 14.36 4.62
CA ALA A 123 9.16 14.90 5.47
C ALA A 123 9.64 16.12 6.26
N LYS A 124 8.79 17.13 6.40
CA LYS A 124 9.05 18.28 7.28
C LYS A 124 9.26 17.80 8.72
N LYS A 125 10.24 18.37 9.43
CA LYS A 125 10.48 18.04 10.85
C LYS A 125 9.32 18.48 11.74
N GLY A 126 9.15 17.76 12.85
CA GLY A 126 8.14 18.08 13.87
C GLY A 126 6.70 17.69 13.49
N GLY A 127 5.81 17.75 14.47
CA GLY A 127 4.41 17.43 14.33
C GLY A 127 4.10 15.96 14.03
N ARG A 128 2.85 15.58 14.24
CA ARG A 128 2.34 14.25 13.86
C ARG A 128 2.25 14.14 12.34
N LYS A 129 2.69 13.03 11.78
CA LYS A 129 2.53 12.69 10.37
C LYS A 129 1.46 11.62 10.23
N ILE A 130 0.60 11.77 9.24
CA ILE A 130 -0.43 10.80 8.90
C ILE A 130 -0.19 10.39 7.46
N LEU A 131 0.01 9.10 7.23
CA LEU A 131 0.07 8.53 5.91
C LEU A 131 -1.36 8.23 5.47
N TYR A 132 -1.76 8.71 4.29
CA TYR A 132 -3.09 8.55 3.76
C TYR A 132 -3.05 7.77 2.45
N PHE A 133 -3.73 6.65 2.42
CA PHE A 133 -3.94 5.84 1.23
C PHE A 133 -5.38 6.06 0.76
N GLY A 134 -5.55 6.59 -0.45
CA GLY A 134 -6.85 6.84 -1.06
C GLY A 134 -7.58 5.56 -1.48
N GLY A 135 -6.81 4.54 -1.80
CA GLY A 135 -7.30 3.20 -2.12
C GLY A 135 -6.13 2.26 -2.36
N VAL A 136 -6.18 1.08 -1.76
CA VAL A 136 -5.27 -0.03 -2.01
C VAL A 136 -6.09 -1.30 -1.99
N ASP A 137 -5.98 -2.10 -3.02
CA ASP A 137 -6.74 -3.33 -3.20
C ASP A 137 -5.77 -4.53 -3.22
N SER A 138 -6.04 -5.60 -2.47
CA SER A 138 -7.13 -5.83 -1.53
C SER A 138 -6.67 -5.67 -0.09
N ALA A 139 -5.43 -5.98 0.24
CA ALA A 139 -4.82 -5.85 1.56
C ALA A 139 -3.39 -5.32 1.42
N PHE A 140 -2.90 -4.58 2.41
CA PHE A 140 -1.54 -4.06 2.39
C PHE A 140 -0.98 -3.84 3.78
N PHE A 141 0.36 -3.77 3.85
CA PHE A 141 1.15 -3.30 4.99
C PHE A 141 1.97 -2.07 4.58
N ALA A 142 2.11 -1.09 5.48
CA ALA A 142 2.91 0.11 5.28
C ALA A 142 3.69 0.49 6.54
#